data_1d96f6296197e518c9c7991fcfdfdb4d
#
_entry.id   1d96f6296197e518c9c7991fcfdfdb4d
#
_cell.length_a   1.000
_cell.length_b   1.000
_cell.length_c   1.000
_cell.angle_alpha   90.00
_cell.angle_beta   90.00
_cell.angle_gamma   90.00
#
_symmetry.space_group_name_H-M   'P 1'
#
loop_
_entity.id
_entity.type
_entity.pdbx_description
1 polymer ?
#
loop_
_entity_poly.entity_id
_entity_poly.type
_entity_poly.pdbx_seq_one_letter_code
_entity_poly.pdbx_strand_id
1 'polypeptide(L)'
;VFPEGRFFPDTYRFVRGMTDVEFLKKAYNRLDDVLAQEWSKRAADVPYTDPYQALIMASLVEKETGVPEERGQIAGVFVRRMKIGMLLQTDPTVIYGLGERYNGKLTRAHLKEANPYNTYMVAGLPPTPIAMVGREAIHAALNPVPGSSLYFVARGDGSHIFSDNLDAHNAAVREFQLKRRADYRSSPAPVVKPPEDPTPPADTPAQAPAEPAPDTVAPQSPQ
;
A
#
# COMPACT_ATOMS: atom_id res chain seq x y z
N VAL A 1 18.52 2.13 11.02
CA VAL A 1 17.22 2.74 10.64
C VAL A 1 16.55 1.74 9.71
N PHE A 2 15.36 1.27 10.07
CA PHE A 2 14.58 0.38 9.22
C PHE A 2 14.05 1.17 8.02
N PRO A 3 14.14 0.67 6.79
CA PRO A 3 13.67 1.39 5.60
C PRO A 3 12.14 1.40 5.48
N GLU A 4 11.46 0.44 6.11
CA GLU A 4 10.01 0.32 6.11
C GLU A 4 9.36 1.54 6.75
N GLY A 5 8.35 2.09 6.09
CA GLY A 5 7.70 3.33 6.54
C GLY A 5 8.60 4.57 6.46
N ARG A 6 9.65 4.58 5.61
CA ARG A 6 10.50 5.74 5.39
C ARG A 6 10.43 6.28 3.97
N PHE A 7 10.05 5.44 3.02
CA PHE A 7 10.01 5.81 1.61
C PHE A 7 8.62 5.54 1.05
N PHE A 8 8.09 6.53 0.31
CA PHE A 8 6.80 6.34 -0.36
C PHE A 8 7.01 5.52 -1.65
N PRO A 9 6.27 4.41 -1.84
CA PRO A 9 6.35 3.60 -3.04
C PRO A 9 5.61 4.31 -4.19
N ASP A 10 6.36 4.87 -5.13
CA ASP A 10 5.84 5.57 -6.30
C ASP A 10 6.84 5.44 -7.46
N THR A 11 6.42 5.88 -8.64
CA THR A 11 7.31 6.01 -9.80
C THR A 11 7.99 7.36 -9.78
N TYR A 12 9.30 7.36 -9.60
CA TYR A 12 10.12 8.57 -9.53
C TYR A 12 10.91 8.79 -10.81
N ARG A 13 10.75 9.97 -11.42
CA ARG A 13 11.63 10.39 -12.51
C ARG A 13 12.95 10.91 -11.94
N PHE A 14 14.05 10.48 -12.52
CA PHE A 14 15.39 10.97 -12.20
C PHE A 14 16.11 11.42 -13.48
N VAL A 15 17.02 12.37 -13.33
CA VAL A 15 17.83 12.90 -14.43
C VAL A 15 19.27 12.42 -14.30
N ARG A 16 20.01 12.46 -15.42
CA ARG A 16 21.45 12.13 -15.42
C ARG A 16 22.19 13.04 -14.44
N GLY A 17 23.01 12.45 -13.57
CA GLY A 17 23.77 13.15 -12.53
C GLY A 17 23.08 13.29 -11.19
N MET A 18 21.80 12.86 -11.05
CA MET A 18 21.17 12.74 -9.74
C MET A 18 21.85 11.64 -8.94
N THR A 19 22.12 11.92 -7.66
CA THR A 19 22.68 10.93 -6.74
C THR A 19 21.58 10.02 -6.15
N ASP A 20 21.98 8.84 -5.64
CA ASP A 20 21.10 7.91 -4.91
C ASP A 20 20.47 8.58 -3.66
N VAL A 21 21.26 9.40 -2.95
CA VAL A 21 20.78 10.15 -1.77
C VAL A 21 19.70 11.16 -2.18
N GLU A 22 19.85 11.89 -3.26
CA GLU A 22 18.84 12.83 -3.76
C GLU A 22 17.55 12.09 -4.18
N PHE A 23 17.71 10.92 -4.81
CA PHE A 23 16.59 10.07 -5.18
C PHE A 23 15.83 9.57 -3.95
N LEU A 24 16.53 9.02 -2.95
CA LEU A 24 15.92 8.55 -1.72
C LEU A 24 15.25 9.68 -0.91
N LYS A 25 15.85 10.87 -0.88
CA LYS A 25 15.25 12.06 -0.26
C LYS A 25 13.92 12.44 -0.88
N LYS A 26 13.74 12.30 -2.20
CA LYS A 26 12.46 12.54 -2.86
C LYS A 26 11.38 11.58 -2.33
N ALA A 27 11.70 10.29 -2.25
CA ALA A 27 10.76 9.29 -1.74
C ALA A 27 10.45 9.49 -0.25
N TYR A 28 11.44 9.90 0.54
CA TYR A 28 11.28 10.22 1.96
C TYR A 28 10.35 11.42 2.15
N ASN A 29 10.66 12.56 1.52
CA ASN A 29 9.85 13.78 1.62
C ASN A 29 8.42 13.54 1.10
N ARG A 30 8.28 12.72 0.06
CA ARG A 30 6.97 12.35 -0.47
C ARG A 30 6.11 11.61 0.54
N LEU A 31 6.71 10.72 1.35
CA LEU A 31 5.98 10.05 2.42
C LEU A 31 5.49 11.05 3.47
N ASP A 32 6.37 11.95 3.91
CA ASP A 32 6.00 12.96 4.92
C ASP A 32 4.85 13.84 4.43
N ASP A 33 4.90 14.30 3.16
CA ASP A 33 3.82 15.09 2.56
C ASP A 33 2.49 14.32 2.50
N VAL A 34 2.53 13.07 2.03
CA VAL A 34 1.34 12.22 1.94
C VAL A 34 0.75 11.96 3.32
N LEU A 35 1.59 11.58 4.27
CA LEU A 35 1.16 11.29 5.63
C LEU A 35 0.54 12.52 6.32
N ALA A 36 1.15 13.70 6.17
CA ALA A 36 0.61 14.94 6.71
C ALA A 36 -0.76 15.30 6.09
N GLN A 37 -0.90 15.15 4.76
CA GLN A 37 -2.16 15.37 4.05
C GLN A 37 -3.27 14.44 4.53
N GLU A 38 -3.00 13.14 4.62
CA GLU A 38 -3.99 12.16 5.07
C GLU A 38 -4.30 12.33 6.56
N TRP A 39 -3.31 12.61 7.39
CA TRP A 39 -3.49 12.88 8.82
C TRP A 39 -4.43 14.05 9.08
N SER A 40 -4.34 15.11 8.29
CA SER A 40 -5.23 16.28 8.42
C SER A 40 -6.71 15.97 8.15
N LYS A 41 -6.99 14.88 7.42
CA LYS A 41 -8.35 14.46 7.02
C LYS A 41 -8.81 13.20 7.77
N ARG A 42 -8.10 12.81 8.84
CA ARG A 42 -8.44 11.59 9.58
C ARG A 42 -9.80 11.66 10.26
N ALA A 43 -10.42 10.53 10.43
CA ALA A 43 -11.60 10.38 11.27
C ALA A 43 -11.28 10.79 12.73
N ALA A 44 -12.22 11.40 13.40
CA ALA A 44 -12.01 11.98 14.74
C ALA A 44 -11.74 10.93 15.82
N ASP A 45 -12.20 9.70 15.63
CA ASP A 45 -12.21 8.64 16.64
C ASP A 45 -11.17 7.53 16.41
N VAL A 46 -10.15 7.78 15.57
CA VAL A 46 -9.04 6.82 15.41
C VAL A 46 -8.17 6.76 16.67
N PRO A 47 -7.64 5.57 17.03
CA PRO A 47 -6.94 5.37 18.31
C PRO A 47 -5.47 5.81 18.28
N TYR A 48 -5.04 6.57 17.29
CA TYR A 48 -3.64 7.00 17.14
C TYR A 48 -3.42 8.36 17.78
N THR A 49 -2.30 8.52 18.49
CA THR A 49 -1.89 9.78 19.11
C THR A 49 -1.03 10.64 18.17
N ASP A 50 -0.41 10.02 17.16
CA ASP A 50 0.49 10.69 16.22
C ASP A 50 0.45 10.03 14.82
N PRO A 51 0.94 10.72 13.78
CA PRO A 51 0.96 10.19 12.41
C PRO A 51 1.76 8.90 12.24
N TYR A 52 2.80 8.69 13.06
CA TYR A 52 3.64 7.50 12.94
C TYR A 52 2.89 6.22 13.34
N GLN A 53 2.04 6.29 14.36
CA GLN A 53 1.16 5.16 14.72
C GLN A 53 0.19 4.82 13.59
N ALA A 54 -0.36 5.83 12.91
CA ALA A 54 -1.20 5.61 11.73
C ALA A 54 -0.41 4.94 10.58
N LEU A 55 0.86 5.32 10.40
CA LEU A 55 1.75 4.71 9.43
C LEU A 55 2.04 3.23 9.75
N ILE A 56 2.25 2.90 11.03
CA ILE A 56 2.38 1.51 11.47
C ILE A 56 1.12 0.71 11.12
N MET A 57 -0.07 1.21 11.47
CA MET A 57 -1.33 0.56 11.12
C MET A 57 -1.49 0.42 9.59
N ALA A 58 -1.17 1.44 8.83
CA ALA A 58 -1.22 1.40 7.37
C ALA A 58 -0.32 0.29 6.80
N SER A 59 0.83 0.03 7.41
CA SER A 59 1.71 -1.07 6.99
C SER A 59 1.12 -2.46 7.23
N LEU A 60 0.30 -2.62 8.27
CA LEU A 60 -0.46 -3.86 8.49
C LEU A 60 -1.52 -4.03 7.40
N VAL A 61 -2.31 -3.00 7.15
CA VAL A 61 -3.36 -3.00 6.10
C VAL A 61 -2.76 -3.30 4.73
N GLU A 62 -1.62 -2.68 4.39
CA GLU A 62 -0.91 -2.90 3.13
C GLU A 62 -0.51 -4.36 2.92
N LYS A 63 -0.14 -5.06 4.00
CA LYS A 63 0.29 -6.46 3.95
C LYS A 63 -0.85 -7.46 4.03
N GLU A 64 -2.04 -7.05 4.47
CA GLU A 64 -3.19 -7.96 4.63
C GLU A 64 -3.97 -8.15 3.34
N THR A 65 -4.11 -7.13 2.51
CA THR A 65 -4.95 -7.28 1.31
C THR A 65 -4.37 -6.57 0.10
N GLY A 66 -4.49 -7.25 -1.06
CA GLY A 66 -4.31 -6.65 -2.38
C GLY A 66 -5.63 -6.12 -2.97
N VAL A 67 -6.78 -6.30 -2.28
CA VAL A 67 -8.09 -5.83 -2.73
C VAL A 67 -8.32 -4.39 -2.24
N PRO A 68 -8.37 -3.40 -3.14
CA PRO A 68 -8.48 -1.99 -2.75
C PRO A 68 -9.72 -1.70 -1.88
N GLU A 69 -10.85 -2.32 -2.19
CA GLU A 69 -12.15 -2.11 -1.56
C GLU A 69 -12.21 -2.64 -0.13
N GLU A 70 -11.34 -3.59 0.22
CA GLU A 70 -11.32 -4.19 1.56
C GLU A 70 -10.41 -3.47 2.55
N ARG A 71 -9.49 -2.60 2.08
CA ARG A 71 -8.53 -1.90 2.96
C ARG A 71 -9.22 -1.17 4.11
N GLY A 72 -10.31 -0.44 3.82
CA GLY A 72 -11.07 0.27 4.83
C GLY A 72 -11.76 -0.65 5.83
N GLN A 73 -12.24 -1.82 5.40
CA GLN A 73 -12.88 -2.80 6.27
C GLN A 73 -11.86 -3.48 7.18
N ILE A 74 -10.70 -3.88 6.65
CA ILE A 74 -9.57 -4.46 7.40
C ILE A 74 -9.06 -3.46 8.44
N ALA A 75 -8.83 -2.21 8.04
CA ALA A 75 -8.48 -1.13 8.96
C ALA A 75 -9.54 -0.99 10.07
N GLY A 76 -10.82 -1.07 9.71
CA GLY A 76 -11.93 -1.04 10.65
C GLY A 76 -11.88 -2.16 11.69
N VAL A 77 -11.56 -3.39 11.28
CA VAL A 77 -11.37 -4.51 12.21
C VAL A 77 -10.22 -4.22 13.18
N PHE A 78 -9.06 -3.82 12.69
CA PHE A 78 -7.90 -3.53 13.55
C PHE A 78 -8.16 -2.37 14.52
N VAL A 79 -8.77 -1.29 14.06
CA VAL A 79 -9.13 -0.14 14.91
C VAL A 79 -10.11 -0.55 16.01
N ARG A 80 -11.13 -1.34 15.69
CA ARG A 80 -12.08 -1.84 16.70
C ARG A 80 -11.40 -2.75 17.71
N ARG A 81 -10.53 -3.66 17.27
CA ARG A 81 -9.73 -4.51 18.17
C ARG A 81 -8.87 -3.66 19.11
N MET A 82 -8.16 -2.65 18.60
CA MET A 82 -7.37 -1.75 19.45
C MET A 82 -8.22 -1.05 20.50
N LYS A 83 -9.39 -0.52 20.11
CA LYS A 83 -10.28 0.19 21.03
C LYS A 83 -10.79 -0.66 22.20
N ILE A 84 -10.95 -1.96 21.99
CA ILE A 84 -11.40 -2.90 23.03
C ILE A 84 -10.26 -3.68 23.68
N GLY A 85 -8.99 -3.35 23.39
CA GLY A 85 -7.82 -4.05 23.94
C GLY A 85 -7.62 -5.47 23.41
N MET A 86 -8.23 -5.83 22.28
CA MET A 86 -8.08 -7.13 21.64
C MET A 86 -6.78 -7.18 20.86
N LEU A 87 -6.06 -8.32 20.88
CA LEU A 87 -4.85 -8.55 20.09
C LEU A 87 -5.14 -8.43 18.60
N LEU A 88 -4.20 -7.82 17.84
CA LEU A 88 -4.39 -7.65 16.39
C LEU A 88 -4.30 -8.98 15.64
N GLN A 89 -3.41 -9.88 16.04
CA GLN A 89 -3.28 -11.25 15.53
C GLN A 89 -3.19 -11.31 13.99
N THR A 90 -2.22 -10.61 13.45
CA THR A 90 -1.97 -10.52 12.01
C THR A 90 -0.65 -11.21 11.65
N ASP A 91 -0.71 -12.20 10.75
CA ASP A 91 0.41 -13.02 10.33
C ASP A 91 1.60 -12.21 9.77
N PRO A 92 1.40 -11.16 8.96
CA PRO A 92 2.50 -10.33 8.46
C PRO A 92 3.42 -9.77 9.53
N THR A 93 2.92 -9.46 10.71
CA THR A 93 3.75 -8.96 11.82
C THR A 93 4.68 -10.04 12.38
N VAL A 94 4.19 -11.28 12.47
CA VAL A 94 5.02 -12.43 12.87
C VAL A 94 6.08 -12.72 11.82
N ILE A 95 5.70 -12.71 10.55
CA ILE A 95 6.63 -12.90 9.41
C ILE A 95 7.73 -11.86 9.45
N TYR A 96 7.38 -10.58 9.63
CA TYR A 96 8.35 -9.50 9.75
C TYR A 96 9.29 -9.70 10.94
N GLY A 97 8.75 -10.05 12.10
CA GLY A 97 9.52 -10.29 13.31
C GLY A 97 10.46 -11.51 13.22
N LEU A 98 10.13 -12.50 12.40
CA LEU A 98 11.02 -13.65 12.09
C LEU A 98 12.19 -13.24 11.19
N GLY A 99 12.00 -12.25 10.31
CA GLY A 99 13.02 -11.81 9.35
C GLY A 99 13.53 -12.98 8.50
N GLU A 100 14.85 -13.15 8.42
CA GLU A 100 15.50 -14.20 7.62
C GLU A 100 15.18 -15.64 8.08
N ARG A 101 14.68 -15.82 9.29
CA ARG A 101 14.23 -17.12 9.79
C ARG A 101 12.93 -17.60 9.15
N TYR A 102 12.20 -16.72 8.47
CA TYR A 102 10.98 -17.09 7.76
C TYR A 102 11.30 -17.85 6.47
N ASN A 103 10.88 -19.10 6.41
CA ASN A 103 11.12 -20.02 5.29
C ASN A 103 9.89 -20.23 4.39
N GLY A 104 8.92 -19.30 4.41
CA GLY A 104 7.69 -19.41 3.61
C GLY A 104 6.53 -20.10 4.34
N LYS A 105 6.71 -20.59 5.57
CA LYS A 105 5.66 -21.26 6.34
C LYS A 105 5.61 -20.77 7.79
N LEU A 106 4.47 -20.27 8.21
CA LEU A 106 4.18 -20.03 9.63
C LEU A 106 3.81 -21.33 10.35
N THR A 107 4.33 -21.47 11.56
CA THR A 107 4.03 -22.61 12.46
C THR A 107 3.37 -22.09 13.73
N ARG A 108 2.69 -22.99 14.48
CA ARG A 108 2.12 -22.66 15.79
C ARG A 108 3.19 -22.19 16.79
N ALA A 109 4.44 -22.65 16.66
CA ALA A 109 5.55 -22.17 17.49
C ALA A 109 5.87 -20.72 17.20
N HIS A 110 5.91 -20.30 15.94
CA HIS A 110 6.13 -18.90 15.53
C HIS A 110 5.06 -17.96 16.10
N LEU A 111 3.78 -18.38 16.10
CA LEU A 111 2.69 -17.57 16.66
C LEU A 111 2.76 -17.41 18.18
N LYS A 112 3.54 -18.24 18.88
CA LYS A 112 3.74 -18.20 20.34
C LYS A 112 5.10 -17.64 20.74
N GLU A 113 5.96 -17.32 19.78
CA GLU A 113 7.29 -16.82 20.04
C GLU A 113 7.23 -15.39 20.63
N ALA A 114 7.98 -15.14 21.69
CA ALA A 114 8.13 -13.80 22.25
C ALA A 114 8.95 -12.93 21.29
N ASN A 115 8.29 -11.98 20.65
CA ASN A 115 8.88 -11.03 19.72
C ASN A 115 8.07 -9.73 19.75
N PRO A 116 8.71 -8.54 19.78
CA PRO A 116 8.00 -7.26 19.82
C PRO A 116 7.02 -7.04 18.67
N TYR A 117 7.24 -7.69 17.53
CA TYR A 117 6.35 -7.62 16.36
C TYR A 117 5.22 -8.64 16.41
N ASN A 118 5.27 -9.63 17.30
CA ASN A 118 4.26 -10.70 17.33
C ASN A 118 2.94 -10.22 17.95
N THR A 119 2.01 -9.77 17.11
CA THR A 119 0.70 -9.29 17.53
C THR A 119 -0.28 -10.39 17.98
N TYR A 120 0.14 -11.67 17.99
CA TYR A 120 -0.54 -12.75 18.71
C TYR A 120 -0.20 -12.78 20.19
N MET A 121 0.92 -12.15 20.60
CA MET A 121 1.43 -12.15 21.97
C MET A 121 1.48 -10.76 22.59
N VAL A 122 1.64 -9.71 21.78
CA VAL A 122 1.76 -8.32 22.22
C VAL A 122 0.52 -7.54 21.79
N ALA A 123 -0.07 -6.80 22.73
CA ALA A 123 -1.22 -5.95 22.47
C ALA A 123 -0.80 -4.64 21.78
N GLY A 124 -1.66 -4.11 20.93
CA GLY A 124 -1.46 -2.87 20.23
C GLY A 124 -0.62 -3.00 18.96
N LEU A 125 -0.07 -1.88 18.53
CA LEU A 125 0.76 -1.78 17.32
C LEU A 125 2.16 -2.35 17.53
N PRO A 126 2.78 -2.94 16.49
CA PRO A 126 4.20 -3.28 16.52
C PRO A 126 5.07 -2.01 16.64
N PRO A 127 6.37 -2.14 16.98
CA PRO A 127 7.24 -0.98 17.23
C PRO A 127 7.48 -0.07 16.03
N THR A 128 7.44 -0.62 14.82
CA THR A 128 7.67 0.10 13.58
C THR A 128 6.73 -0.38 12.47
N PRO A 129 6.59 0.37 11.36
CA PRO A 129 6.00 -0.16 10.15
C PRO A 129 6.70 -1.45 9.69
N ILE A 130 5.96 -2.36 9.07
CA ILE A 130 6.44 -3.65 8.55
C ILE A 130 6.52 -3.70 7.03
N ALA A 131 6.19 -2.60 6.36
CA ALA A 131 6.24 -2.45 4.91
C ALA A 131 6.36 -0.97 4.52
N MET A 132 6.77 -0.70 3.27
CA MET A 132 6.48 0.56 2.62
C MET A 132 4.98 0.61 2.30
N VAL A 133 4.37 1.79 2.45
CA VAL A 133 2.90 1.94 2.38
C VAL A 133 2.49 2.90 1.29
N GLY A 134 1.45 2.53 0.54
CA GLY A 134 0.79 3.40 -0.42
C GLY A 134 -0.21 4.35 0.25
N ARG A 135 -0.65 5.37 -0.50
CA ARG A 135 -1.63 6.37 -0.03
C ARG A 135 -2.94 5.73 0.43
N GLU A 136 -3.41 4.73 -0.30
CA GLU A 136 -4.68 4.07 -0.03
C GLU A 136 -4.69 3.32 1.30
N ALA A 137 -3.57 2.69 1.67
CA ALA A 137 -3.43 2.04 2.97
C ALA A 137 -3.34 3.07 4.11
N ILE A 138 -2.64 4.20 3.90
CA ILE A 138 -2.61 5.32 4.86
C ILE A 138 -4.01 5.90 5.04
N HIS A 139 -4.72 6.15 3.93
CA HIS A 139 -6.09 6.64 3.96
C HIS A 139 -7.02 5.69 4.72
N ALA A 140 -6.96 4.40 4.43
CA ALA A 140 -7.78 3.38 5.09
C ALA A 140 -7.51 3.29 6.59
N ALA A 141 -6.25 3.34 7.02
CA ALA A 141 -5.89 3.36 8.43
C ALA A 141 -6.47 4.59 9.16
N LEU A 142 -6.47 5.75 8.50
CA LEU A 142 -6.95 7.02 9.05
C LEU A 142 -8.47 7.24 8.91
N ASN A 143 -9.11 6.52 7.97
CA ASN A 143 -10.53 6.58 7.71
C ASN A 143 -11.13 5.16 7.63
N PRO A 144 -11.06 4.38 8.73
CA PRO A 144 -11.54 3.01 8.76
C PRO A 144 -13.05 2.96 8.52
N VAL A 145 -13.50 1.94 7.77
CA VAL A 145 -14.94 1.75 7.55
C VAL A 145 -15.63 1.41 8.86
N PRO A 146 -16.70 2.13 9.24
CA PRO A 146 -17.52 1.81 10.40
C PRO A 146 -18.14 0.40 10.29
N GLY A 147 -18.49 -0.21 11.44
CA GLY A 147 -19.12 -1.52 11.48
C GLY A 147 -18.86 -2.23 12.80
N SER A 148 -19.24 -3.51 12.85
CA SER A 148 -19.15 -4.39 14.03
C SER A 148 -18.12 -5.51 13.91
N SER A 149 -17.62 -5.77 12.71
CA SER A 149 -16.74 -6.92 12.46
C SER A 149 -15.41 -6.82 13.22
N LEU A 150 -15.11 -7.90 13.95
CA LEU A 150 -13.88 -8.08 14.73
C LEU A 150 -12.94 -9.12 14.10
N TYR A 151 -13.39 -9.85 13.10
CA TYR A 151 -12.67 -10.95 12.46
C TYR A 151 -12.77 -10.85 10.95
N PHE A 152 -11.77 -11.36 10.26
CA PHE A 152 -11.83 -11.65 8.84
C PHE A 152 -11.05 -12.92 8.51
N VAL A 153 -11.37 -13.57 7.41
CA VAL A 153 -10.69 -14.76 6.90
C VAL A 153 -10.69 -14.75 5.38
N ALA A 154 -9.59 -15.16 4.77
CA ALA A 154 -9.48 -15.25 3.32
C ALA A 154 -10.47 -16.28 2.76
N ARG A 155 -11.22 -15.87 1.72
CA ARG A 155 -12.18 -16.70 1.00
C ARG A 155 -11.50 -17.69 0.03
N GLY A 156 -10.28 -17.39 -0.38
CA GLY A 156 -9.51 -18.20 -1.29
C GLY A 156 -9.58 -17.76 -2.76
N ASP A 157 -10.21 -16.64 -3.04
CA ASP A 157 -10.22 -15.94 -4.33
C ASP A 157 -9.43 -14.62 -4.30
N GLY A 158 -8.77 -14.36 -3.15
CA GLY A 158 -8.05 -13.13 -2.85
C GLY A 158 -8.86 -12.13 -2.04
N SER A 159 -10.16 -12.39 -1.81
CA SER A 159 -11.04 -11.57 -0.98
C SER A 159 -11.18 -12.16 0.43
N HIS A 160 -11.86 -11.41 1.32
CA HIS A 160 -12.10 -11.80 2.70
C HIS A 160 -13.58 -11.86 3.04
N ILE A 161 -13.91 -12.67 4.06
CA ILE A 161 -15.17 -12.65 4.77
C ILE A 161 -14.95 -12.00 6.12
N PHE A 162 -15.80 -11.04 6.45
CA PHE A 162 -15.79 -10.32 7.72
C PHE A 162 -16.85 -10.87 8.64
N SER A 163 -16.53 -10.99 9.93
CA SER A 163 -17.42 -11.57 10.95
C SER A 163 -17.37 -10.76 12.24
N ASP A 164 -18.51 -10.61 12.90
CA ASP A 164 -18.66 -9.79 14.11
C ASP A 164 -18.30 -10.57 15.39
N ASN A 165 -18.38 -11.89 15.34
CA ASN A 165 -18.12 -12.76 16.48
C ASN A 165 -17.32 -14.01 16.08
N LEU A 166 -16.78 -14.69 17.10
CA LEU A 166 -15.91 -15.85 16.92
C LEU A 166 -16.62 -17.05 16.29
N ASP A 167 -17.92 -17.26 16.58
CA ASP A 167 -18.66 -18.41 16.04
C ASP A 167 -18.85 -18.28 14.53
N ALA A 168 -19.25 -17.10 14.07
CA ALA A 168 -19.35 -16.80 12.64
C ALA A 168 -17.98 -16.89 11.94
N HIS A 169 -16.92 -16.39 12.59
CA HIS A 169 -15.56 -16.53 12.08
C HIS A 169 -15.13 -18.00 11.96
N ASN A 170 -15.35 -18.80 13.00
CA ASN A 170 -15.02 -20.22 12.97
C ASN A 170 -15.83 -21.00 11.92
N ALA A 171 -17.07 -20.60 11.65
CA ALA A 171 -17.85 -21.17 10.56
C ALA A 171 -17.21 -20.86 9.20
N ALA A 172 -16.82 -19.59 8.96
CA ALA A 172 -16.13 -19.17 7.75
C ALA A 172 -14.75 -19.87 7.59
N VAL A 173 -13.97 -20.02 8.67
CA VAL A 173 -12.70 -20.77 8.64
C VAL A 173 -12.93 -22.22 8.21
N ARG A 174 -13.95 -22.89 8.74
CA ARG A 174 -14.28 -24.27 8.33
C ARG A 174 -14.65 -24.36 6.86
N GLU A 175 -15.38 -23.38 6.37
CA GLU A 175 -15.83 -23.35 4.97
C GLU A 175 -14.70 -23.06 3.99
N PHE A 176 -13.91 -21.99 4.23
CA PHE A 176 -12.95 -21.46 3.27
C PHE A 176 -11.52 -21.93 3.48
N GLN A 177 -11.12 -22.26 4.70
CA GLN A 177 -9.73 -22.64 5.01
C GLN A 177 -9.56 -24.17 5.14
N LEU A 178 -10.49 -24.88 5.76
CA LEU A 178 -10.38 -26.33 5.96
C LEU A 178 -10.87 -27.12 4.75
N LYS A 179 -11.88 -26.60 4.04
CA LYS A 179 -12.40 -27.19 2.79
C LYS A 179 -11.84 -26.43 1.56
N ARG A 180 -10.54 -26.19 1.54
CA ARG A 180 -9.90 -25.39 0.49
C ARG A 180 -10.29 -25.87 -0.90
N ARG A 181 -10.68 -24.94 -1.75
CA ARG A 181 -10.90 -25.16 -3.18
C ARG A 181 -9.59 -25.46 -3.88
N ALA A 182 -9.64 -26.20 -5.00
CA ALA A 182 -8.46 -26.53 -5.80
C ALA A 182 -7.76 -25.29 -6.39
N ASP A 183 -8.54 -24.21 -6.61
CA ASP A 183 -8.08 -22.93 -7.16
C ASP A 183 -7.81 -21.88 -6.07
N TYR A 184 -7.61 -22.31 -4.80
CA TYR A 184 -7.37 -21.43 -3.67
C TYR A 184 -6.13 -20.53 -3.90
N ARG A 185 -6.32 -19.22 -3.72
CA ARG A 185 -5.25 -18.22 -3.72
C ARG A 185 -5.48 -17.19 -2.60
N SER A 186 -4.40 -16.71 -2.02
CA SER A 186 -4.41 -15.69 -0.96
C SER A 186 -4.40 -14.26 -1.50
N SER A 187 -4.16 -14.08 -2.81
CA SER A 187 -4.13 -12.77 -3.46
C SER A 187 -5.09 -12.74 -4.65
N PRO A 188 -5.64 -11.59 -5.03
CA PRO A 188 -6.46 -11.45 -6.23
C PRO A 188 -5.71 -11.92 -7.48
N ALA A 189 -6.47 -12.33 -8.51
CA ALA A 189 -5.86 -12.59 -9.81
C ALA A 189 -5.16 -11.32 -10.32
N PRO A 190 -4.00 -11.45 -10.99
CA PRO A 190 -3.39 -10.31 -11.64
C PRO A 190 -4.40 -9.68 -12.60
N VAL A 191 -4.61 -8.37 -12.48
CA VAL A 191 -5.37 -7.62 -13.46
C VAL A 191 -4.49 -7.56 -14.72
N VAL A 192 -4.81 -8.37 -15.73
CA VAL A 192 -4.21 -8.24 -17.04
C VAL A 192 -4.79 -6.98 -17.65
N LYS A 193 -4.06 -5.86 -17.58
CA LYS A 193 -4.43 -4.68 -18.36
C LYS A 193 -4.44 -5.08 -19.83
N PRO A 194 -5.50 -4.74 -20.61
CA PRO A 194 -5.44 -4.84 -22.05
C PRO A 194 -4.19 -4.11 -22.53
N PRO A 195 -3.53 -4.58 -23.62
CA PRO A 195 -2.44 -3.83 -24.20
C PRO A 195 -2.93 -2.40 -24.45
N GLU A 196 -2.21 -1.42 -23.92
CA GLU A 196 -2.51 -0.01 -24.20
C GLU A 196 -2.41 0.14 -25.71
N ASP A 197 -3.46 0.67 -26.36
CA ASP A 197 -3.40 1.04 -27.76
C ASP A 197 -2.15 1.90 -27.97
N PRO A 198 -1.36 1.64 -29.03
CA PRO A 198 -0.16 2.41 -29.26
C PRO A 198 -0.57 3.89 -29.35
N THR A 199 -0.06 4.68 -28.42
CA THR A 199 -0.24 6.12 -28.42
C THR A 199 0.11 6.62 -29.83
N PRO A 200 -0.77 7.32 -30.55
CA PRO A 200 -0.42 7.85 -31.86
C PRO A 200 0.86 8.68 -31.71
N PRO A 201 1.78 8.60 -32.68
CA PRO A 201 3.01 9.36 -32.62
C PRO A 201 2.67 10.84 -32.41
N ALA A 202 3.30 11.45 -31.41
CA ALA A 202 3.16 12.88 -31.15
C ALA A 202 3.34 13.64 -32.46
N ASP A 203 2.34 14.46 -32.83
CA ASP A 203 2.38 15.30 -34.01
C ASP A 203 3.75 15.96 -34.12
N THR A 204 4.43 15.63 -35.20
CA THR A 204 5.66 16.35 -35.61
C THR A 204 5.27 17.81 -35.74
N PRO A 205 5.98 18.74 -35.09
CA PRO A 205 5.65 20.14 -35.22
C PRO A 205 5.70 20.51 -36.73
N ALA A 206 4.59 21.01 -37.23
CA ALA A 206 4.50 21.52 -38.59
C ALA A 206 5.67 22.47 -38.82
N GLN A 207 6.50 22.18 -39.85
CA GLN A 207 7.54 23.10 -40.32
C GLN A 207 6.85 24.42 -40.70
N ALA A 208 7.31 25.50 -40.07
CA ALA A 208 6.91 26.83 -40.43
C ALA A 208 7.18 27.06 -41.93
N PRO A 209 6.30 27.76 -42.67
CA PRO A 209 6.55 28.10 -44.08
C PRO A 209 7.84 28.86 -44.21
N ALA A 210 8.69 28.46 -45.17
CA ALA A 210 9.94 29.13 -45.50
C ALA A 210 9.62 30.58 -45.89
N GLU A 211 10.34 31.54 -45.32
CA GLU A 211 10.32 32.94 -45.72
C GLU A 211 10.75 33.05 -47.19
N PRO A 212 10.09 33.87 -48.00
CA PRO A 212 10.53 34.10 -49.39
C PRO A 212 11.88 34.85 -49.41
N ALA A 213 12.78 34.36 -50.26
CA ALA A 213 14.11 34.95 -50.47
C ALA A 213 13.98 36.41 -50.95
N PRO A 214 14.87 37.31 -50.53
CA PRO A 214 14.83 38.70 -50.96
C PRO A 214 15.18 38.83 -52.46
N ASP A 215 14.39 39.63 -53.18
CA ASP A 215 14.55 39.97 -54.59
C ASP A 215 15.96 40.55 -54.85
N THR A 216 16.66 39.89 -55.73
CA THR A 216 17.93 40.34 -56.23
C THR A 216 17.69 41.49 -57.24
N VAL A 217 18.01 42.71 -56.81
CA VAL A 217 17.99 43.88 -57.67
C VAL A 217 19.19 43.79 -58.66
N ALA A 218 18.87 43.73 -59.93
CA ALA A 218 19.88 43.78 -61.01
C ALA A 218 20.59 45.13 -61.09
N PRO A 219 21.90 45.18 -61.37
CA PRO A 219 22.65 46.48 -61.52
C PRO A 219 22.30 47.15 -62.86
N GLN A 220 21.88 48.42 -62.77
CA GLN A 220 21.77 49.29 -63.92
C GLN A 220 23.15 49.74 -64.36
N SER A 221 23.44 49.59 -65.65
CA SER A 221 24.66 50.12 -66.31
C SER A 221 24.56 51.62 -66.53
N PRO A 222 25.69 52.35 -66.46
CA PRO A 222 25.72 53.79 -66.69
C PRO A 222 25.79 54.18 -68.17
N GLN A 223 25.14 55.27 -68.56
CA GLN A 223 25.55 56.12 -69.65
C GLN A 223 25.97 57.48 -69.12
#